data_641803ac2e7f3a7e528aadc9992db7bc
#
_entry.id   641803ac2e7f3a7e528aadc9992db7bc
#
_cell.length_a   1.000
_cell.length_b   1.000
_cell.length_c   1.000
_cell.angle_alpha   90.00
_cell.angle_beta   90.00
_cell.angle_gamma   90.00
#
_symmetry.space_group_name_H-M   'P 1'
#
loop_
_entity.id
_entity.type
_entity.pdbx_description
1 polymer ?
#
loop_
_entity_poly.entity_id
_entity_poly.type
_entity_poly.pdbx_seq_one_letter_code
_entity_poly.pdbx_strand_id
1 'polypeptide(L)'
;IKLVIVSTYQSVSGSGKEATDELWDQTKAVYNPTQDVPPKVYPKQIAFNVIPHIDVFMEDGSTKEEWKMVAETKKIIDPSIKLTATCVRVPVFVGHSEAINIEFEDFLDEDEARDILREAPGIMVIDKREDGGYVTPKECVGDFATFISRIRQDSTLDNGLNIWCVSDNLRKGAALNAVQIAELLGREVLKKG
;
A
#
# COMPACT_ATOMS: atom_id res chain seq x y z
N ILE A 1 14.22 0.31 12.74
CA ILE A 1 13.33 -0.79 12.28
C ILE A 1 14.19 -2.01 12.02
N LYS A 2 13.81 -3.14 12.60
CA LYS A 2 14.52 -4.43 12.49
C LYS A 2 13.88 -5.35 11.44
N LEU A 3 12.54 -5.46 11.48
CA LEU A 3 11.78 -6.34 10.61
C LEU A 3 10.46 -5.68 10.21
N VAL A 4 10.04 -5.87 8.96
CA VAL A 4 8.72 -5.50 8.45
C VAL A 4 8.07 -6.72 7.81
N ILE A 5 6.83 -6.98 8.20
CA ILE A 5 5.95 -7.94 7.54
C ILE A 5 4.79 -7.16 6.96
N VAL A 6 4.58 -7.24 5.65
CA VAL A 6 3.55 -6.46 4.98
C VAL A 6 2.67 -7.31 4.07
N SER A 7 1.37 -7.10 4.17
CA SER A 7 0.40 -7.60 3.20
C SER A 7 -0.21 -6.39 2.48
N THR A 8 -0.09 -6.35 1.15
CA THR A 8 -0.66 -5.27 0.36
C THR A 8 -2.03 -5.66 -0.21
N TYR A 9 -2.91 -4.68 -0.32
CA TYR A 9 -4.22 -4.77 -0.97
C TYR A 9 -4.24 -3.74 -2.10
N GLN A 10 -3.76 -4.16 -3.28
CA GLN A 10 -3.50 -3.25 -4.39
C GLN A 10 -4.70 -3.17 -5.34
N SER A 11 -5.18 -1.97 -5.59
CA SER A 11 -6.27 -1.69 -6.52
C SER A 11 -5.90 -1.96 -7.97
N VAL A 12 -6.89 -2.18 -8.82
CA VAL A 12 -6.71 -2.51 -10.25
C VAL A 12 -6.13 -1.37 -11.08
N SER A 13 -6.29 -0.11 -10.67
CA SER A 13 -5.75 1.05 -11.40
C SER A 13 -4.22 1.00 -11.55
N GLY A 14 -3.50 0.31 -10.65
CA GLY A 14 -2.07 0.09 -10.77
C GLY A 14 -1.67 -0.74 -12.00
N SER A 15 -2.61 -1.53 -12.56
CA SER A 15 -2.43 -2.29 -13.80
C SER A 15 -2.97 -1.57 -15.04
N GLY A 16 -3.39 -0.30 -14.91
CA GLY A 16 -3.84 0.53 -16.02
C GLY A 16 -5.34 0.47 -16.31
N LYS A 17 -5.73 1.16 -17.39
CA LYS A 17 -7.14 1.33 -17.77
C LYS A 17 -7.83 -0.01 -18.06
N GLU A 18 -7.18 -0.88 -18.78
CA GLU A 18 -7.74 -2.19 -19.18
C GLU A 18 -8.12 -3.04 -17.97
N ALA A 19 -7.34 -3.01 -16.90
CA ALA A 19 -7.63 -3.69 -15.65
C ALA A 19 -8.86 -3.09 -14.93
N THR A 20 -9.00 -1.77 -15.00
CA THR A 20 -10.17 -1.07 -14.46
C THR A 20 -11.44 -1.41 -15.24
N ASP A 21 -11.35 -1.44 -16.57
CA ASP A 21 -12.44 -1.83 -17.44
C ASP A 21 -12.83 -3.32 -17.22
N GLU A 22 -11.83 -4.20 -17.06
CA GLU A 22 -12.08 -5.63 -16.76
C GLU A 22 -12.83 -5.81 -15.43
N LEU A 23 -12.42 -5.13 -14.35
CA LEU A 23 -13.14 -5.18 -13.07
C LEU A 23 -14.58 -4.69 -13.21
N TRP A 24 -14.77 -3.59 -13.94
CA TRP A 24 -16.11 -3.02 -14.19
C TRP A 24 -17.01 -3.98 -14.97
N ASP A 25 -16.51 -4.54 -16.06
CA ASP A 25 -17.28 -5.42 -16.93
C ASP A 25 -17.58 -6.77 -16.27
N GLN A 26 -16.61 -7.36 -15.56
CA GLN A 26 -16.84 -8.56 -14.76
C GLN A 26 -17.85 -8.32 -13.65
N THR A 27 -17.83 -7.15 -12.99
CA THR A 27 -18.79 -6.79 -11.95
C THR A 27 -20.22 -6.75 -12.52
N LYS A 28 -20.41 -6.15 -13.69
CA LYS A 28 -21.72 -6.15 -14.38
C LYS A 28 -22.15 -7.56 -14.77
N ALA A 29 -21.23 -8.37 -15.26
CA ALA A 29 -21.51 -9.73 -15.71
C ALA A 29 -22.00 -10.65 -14.56
N VAL A 30 -21.51 -10.46 -13.34
CA VAL A 30 -22.00 -11.23 -12.18
C VAL A 30 -23.51 -11.06 -11.97
N TYR A 31 -24.05 -9.89 -12.28
CA TYR A 31 -25.50 -9.61 -12.17
C TYR A 31 -26.27 -9.83 -13.48
N ASN A 32 -25.60 -10.22 -14.54
CA ASN A 32 -26.20 -10.51 -15.84
C ASN A 32 -25.79 -11.90 -16.35
N PRO A 33 -26.56 -12.96 -16.10
CA PRO A 33 -26.19 -14.33 -16.41
C PRO A 33 -26.04 -14.62 -17.92
N THR A 34 -26.44 -13.69 -18.79
CA THR A 34 -26.25 -13.82 -20.24
C THR A 34 -24.92 -13.27 -20.75
N GLN A 35 -24.15 -12.60 -19.87
CA GLN A 35 -22.88 -11.98 -20.19
C GLN A 35 -21.75 -12.75 -19.53
N ASP A 36 -20.82 -13.28 -20.34
CA ASP A 36 -19.56 -13.86 -19.87
C ASP A 36 -18.42 -12.88 -20.19
N VAL A 37 -17.61 -12.54 -19.14
CA VAL A 37 -16.43 -11.68 -19.26
C VAL A 37 -15.23 -12.43 -18.69
N PRO A 38 -14.54 -13.21 -19.52
CA PRO A 38 -13.36 -13.94 -19.07
C PRO A 38 -12.22 -13.01 -18.69
N PRO A 39 -11.34 -13.43 -17.75
CA PRO A 39 -10.13 -12.70 -17.42
C PRO A 39 -9.24 -12.47 -18.64
N LYS A 40 -8.68 -11.25 -18.78
CA LYS A 40 -7.75 -10.87 -19.85
C LYS A 40 -6.46 -10.25 -19.31
N VAL A 41 -6.59 -9.36 -18.34
CA VAL A 41 -5.46 -8.68 -17.68
C VAL A 41 -4.93 -9.53 -16.53
N TYR A 42 -5.83 -10.14 -15.78
CA TYR A 42 -5.47 -10.98 -14.64
C TYR A 42 -5.57 -12.47 -14.96
N PRO A 43 -4.83 -13.33 -14.24
CA PRO A 43 -4.88 -14.78 -14.46
C PRO A 43 -6.22 -15.43 -14.02
N LYS A 44 -7.00 -14.71 -13.22
CA LYS A 44 -8.30 -15.12 -12.68
C LYS A 44 -9.27 -13.94 -12.67
N GLN A 45 -10.57 -14.21 -12.59
CA GLN A 45 -11.57 -13.17 -12.36
C GLN A 45 -11.19 -12.32 -11.13
N ILE A 46 -11.20 -10.99 -11.30
CA ILE A 46 -10.91 -10.05 -10.21
C ILE A 46 -12.18 -9.57 -9.51
N ALA A 47 -13.31 -9.47 -10.21
CA ALA A 47 -14.55 -9.05 -9.57
C ALA A 47 -14.97 -10.05 -8.47
N PHE A 48 -15.22 -9.52 -7.27
CA PHE A 48 -15.56 -10.30 -6.06
C PHE A 48 -14.51 -11.34 -5.64
N ASN A 49 -13.24 -11.09 -5.96
CA ASN A 49 -12.14 -12.01 -5.70
C ASN A 49 -10.88 -11.26 -5.21
N VAL A 50 -9.94 -11.99 -4.62
CA VAL A 50 -8.60 -11.54 -4.29
C VAL A 50 -7.58 -12.44 -4.97
N ILE A 51 -6.53 -11.84 -5.55
CA ILE A 51 -5.51 -12.57 -6.30
C ILE A 51 -4.16 -12.33 -5.64
N PRO A 52 -3.59 -13.30 -4.92
CA PRO A 52 -2.28 -13.17 -4.25
C PRO A 52 -1.14 -13.37 -5.25
N HIS A 53 -1.14 -12.57 -6.31
CA HIS A 53 -0.18 -12.65 -7.40
C HIS A 53 -0.16 -11.31 -8.16
N ILE A 54 0.95 -10.58 -8.02
CA ILE A 54 1.19 -9.33 -8.76
C ILE A 54 2.55 -9.40 -9.44
N ASP A 55 2.57 -9.19 -10.77
CA ASP A 55 3.73 -9.37 -11.65
C ASP A 55 4.13 -10.85 -11.78
N VAL A 56 5.29 -11.16 -12.33
CA VAL A 56 5.76 -12.52 -12.62
C VAL A 56 6.31 -13.23 -11.38
N PHE A 57 6.19 -14.55 -11.33
CA PHE A 57 6.86 -15.35 -10.31
C PHE A 57 8.38 -15.40 -10.55
N MET A 58 9.11 -15.34 -9.47
CA MET A 58 10.55 -15.53 -9.41
C MET A 58 10.91 -16.98 -8.99
N GLU A 59 12.18 -17.34 -9.10
CA GLU A 59 12.65 -18.71 -8.83
C GLU A 59 12.45 -19.16 -7.38
N ASP A 60 12.45 -18.22 -6.43
CA ASP A 60 12.24 -18.47 -5.00
C ASP A 60 10.75 -18.58 -4.60
N GLY A 61 9.84 -18.45 -5.58
CA GLY A 61 8.40 -18.50 -5.36
C GLY A 61 7.76 -17.16 -4.97
N SER A 62 8.55 -16.13 -4.75
CA SER A 62 8.03 -14.76 -4.61
C SER A 62 7.58 -14.20 -5.95
N THR A 63 6.79 -13.13 -5.93
CA THR A 63 6.54 -12.36 -7.14
C THR A 63 7.53 -11.20 -7.27
N LYS A 64 7.69 -10.69 -8.48
CA LYS A 64 8.56 -9.53 -8.72
C LYS A 64 8.10 -8.29 -7.92
N GLU A 65 6.81 -8.13 -7.69
CA GLU A 65 6.30 -7.04 -6.84
C GLU A 65 6.76 -7.21 -5.39
N GLU A 66 6.71 -8.42 -4.84
CA GLU A 66 7.21 -8.72 -3.49
C GLU A 66 8.71 -8.50 -3.39
N TRP A 67 9.47 -8.93 -4.40
CA TRP A 67 10.89 -8.66 -4.50
C TRP A 67 11.20 -7.16 -4.54
N LYS A 68 10.42 -6.37 -5.29
CA LYS A 68 10.57 -4.90 -5.34
C LYS A 68 10.41 -4.28 -3.96
N MET A 69 9.41 -4.69 -3.19
CA MET A 69 9.24 -4.18 -1.83
C MET A 69 10.47 -4.40 -0.96
N VAL A 70 11.08 -5.58 -1.04
CA VAL A 70 12.34 -5.88 -0.33
C VAL A 70 13.50 -5.03 -0.85
N ALA A 71 13.70 -5.02 -2.16
CA ALA A 71 14.85 -4.35 -2.78
C ALA A 71 14.78 -2.83 -2.63
N GLU A 72 13.61 -2.23 -2.83
CA GLU A 72 13.40 -0.79 -2.74
C GLU A 72 13.47 -0.28 -1.29
N THR A 73 12.92 -1.02 -0.32
CA THR A 73 13.07 -0.70 1.10
C THR A 73 14.54 -0.62 1.49
N LYS A 74 15.33 -1.64 1.12
CA LYS A 74 16.76 -1.65 1.41
C LYS A 74 17.54 -0.54 0.69
N LYS A 75 17.14 -0.20 -0.52
CA LYS A 75 17.81 0.84 -1.32
C LYS A 75 17.48 2.25 -0.86
N ILE A 76 16.23 2.51 -0.46
CA ILE A 76 15.70 3.85 -0.23
C ILE A 76 15.76 4.22 1.25
N ILE A 77 15.48 3.26 2.14
CA ILE A 77 15.36 3.51 3.58
C ILE A 77 16.64 3.05 4.30
N ASP A 78 16.83 1.75 4.44
CA ASP A 78 17.97 1.18 5.15
C ASP A 78 18.24 -0.27 4.69
N PRO A 79 19.48 -0.61 4.27
CA PRO A 79 19.82 -1.94 3.82
C PRO A 79 19.75 -3.01 4.92
N SER A 80 19.74 -2.63 6.20
CA SER A 80 19.67 -3.56 7.34
C SER A 80 18.24 -4.05 7.61
N ILE A 81 17.21 -3.35 7.15
CA ILE A 81 15.81 -3.72 7.37
C ILE A 81 15.50 -5.06 6.70
N LYS A 82 15.02 -6.00 7.50
CA LYS A 82 14.45 -7.25 6.99
C LYS A 82 13.00 -7.02 6.60
N LEU A 83 12.61 -7.47 5.42
CA LEU A 83 11.22 -7.32 4.95
C LEU A 83 10.74 -8.60 4.27
N THR A 84 9.52 -8.96 4.53
CA THR A 84 8.77 -9.93 3.75
C THR A 84 7.40 -9.36 3.36
N ALA A 85 6.97 -9.62 2.14
CA ALA A 85 5.73 -9.09 1.60
C ALA A 85 4.85 -10.20 1.02
N THR A 86 3.53 -10.00 1.10
CA THR A 86 2.55 -10.71 0.29
C THR A 86 1.73 -9.70 -0.47
N CYS A 87 1.87 -9.67 -1.79
CA CYS A 87 1.21 -8.68 -2.64
C CYS A 87 -0.08 -9.24 -3.23
N VAL A 88 -1.21 -8.61 -2.90
CA VAL A 88 -2.56 -9.08 -3.26
C VAL A 88 -3.27 -8.04 -4.13
N ARG A 89 -3.79 -8.45 -5.29
CA ARG A 89 -4.70 -7.64 -6.10
C ARG A 89 -6.12 -7.80 -5.57
N VAL A 90 -6.79 -6.68 -5.34
CA VAL A 90 -8.15 -6.64 -4.79
C VAL A 90 -9.12 -5.93 -5.75
N PRO A 91 -10.43 -6.20 -5.67
CA PRO A 91 -11.44 -5.63 -6.57
C PRO A 91 -11.82 -4.20 -6.14
N VAL A 92 -10.81 -3.34 -6.03
CA VAL A 92 -10.89 -1.92 -5.71
C VAL A 92 -10.37 -1.14 -6.91
N PHE A 93 -11.07 -0.09 -7.32
CA PHE A 93 -10.69 0.68 -8.51
C PHE A 93 -9.42 1.49 -8.30
N VAL A 94 -9.36 2.31 -7.26
CA VAL A 94 -8.23 3.19 -6.94
C VAL A 94 -7.96 3.15 -5.44
N GLY A 95 -6.70 3.35 -5.07
CA GLY A 95 -6.22 3.35 -3.68
C GLY A 95 -5.63 2.00 -3.27
N HIS A 96 -4.36 2.00 -2.89
CA HIS A 96 -3.69 0.84 -2.31
C HIS A 96 -3.79 0.90 -0.79
N SER A 97 -3.89 -0.26 -0.18
CA SER A 97 -3.84 -0.39 1.27
C SER A 97 -2.78 -1.42 1.67
N GLU A 98 -2.27 -1.27 2.86
CA GLU A 98 -1.23 -2.14 3.40
C GLU A 98 -1.50 -2.42 4.89
N ALA A 99 -1.49 -3.69 5.27
CA ALA A 99 -1.41 -4.11 6.65
C ALA A 99 0.07 -4.37 6.95
N ILE A 100 0.64 -3.58 7.85
CA ILE A 100 2.06 -3.57 8.13
C ILE A 100 2.28 -3.93 9.60
N ASN A 101 3.11 -4.95 9.84
CA ASN A 101 3.66 -5.28 11.15
C ASN A 101 5.13 -4.91 11.15
N ILE A 102 5.57 -4.18 12.18
CA ILE A 102 6.92 -3.64 12.30
C ILE A 102 7.51 -4.06 13.63
N GLU A 103 8.68 -4.70 13.60
CA GLU A 103 9.51 -4.93 14.79
C GLU A 103 10.62 -3.87 14.83
N PHE A 104 10.76 -3.22 15.98
CA PHE A 104 11.82 -2.23 16.23
C PHE A 104 12.96 -2.86 17.07
N GLU A 105 14.11 -2.20 17.10
CA GLU A 105 15.20 -2.56 18.01
C GLU A 105 14.82 -2.26 19.46
N ASP A 106 14.24 -1.09 19.68
CA ASP A 106 13.79 -0.63 20.98
C ASP A 106 12.26 -0.51 21.01
N PHE A 107 11.69 -0.50 22.21
CA PHE A 107 10.26 -0.33 22.38
C PHE A 107 9.82 1.07 21.92
N LEU A 108 8.76 1.12 21.12
CA LEU A 108 8.08 2.33 20.68
C LEU A 108 6.61 2.23 21.10
N ASP A 109 6.18 3.13 21.97
CA ASP A 109 4.78 3.22 22.39
C ASP A 109 3.87 3.66 21.23
N GLU A 110 2.64 3.16 21.21
CA GLU A 110 1.70 3.46 20.12
C GLU A 110 1.26 4.93 20.07
N ASP A 111 1.22 5.63 21.21
CA ASP A 111 0.88 7.05 21.24
C ASP A 111 2.07 7.89 20.78
N GLU A 112 3.29 7.54 21.17
CA GLU A 112 4.50 8.14 20.63
C GLU A 112 4.60 7.93 19.10
N ALA A 113 4.30 6.73 18.61
CA ALA A 113 4.27 6.46 17.18
C ALA A 113 3.22 7.32 16.45
N ARG A 114 2.03 7.54 17.04
CA ARG A 114 1.02 8.45 16.51
C ARG A 114 1.51 9.88 16.41
N ASP A 115 2.20 10.36 17.43
CA ASP A 115 2.71 11.73 17.47
C ASP A 115 3.83 11.93 16.44
N ILE A 116 4.76 11.00 16.32
CA ILE A 116 5.80 11.01 15.27
C ILE A 116 5.17 11.04 13.88
N LEU A 117 4.16 10.21 13.64
CA LEU A 117 3.50 10.14 12.33
C LEU A 117 2.67 11.39 12.01
N ARG A 118 2.09 12.07 13.00
CA ARG A 118 1.36 13.34 12.80
C ARG A 118 2.27 14.48 12.35
N GLU A 119 3.52 14.48 12.81
CA GLU A 119 4.52 15.47 12.41
C GLU A 119 5.21 15.14 11.08
N ALA A 120 5.02 13.92 10.54
CA ALA A 120 5.67 13.50 9.33
C ALA A 120 5.06 14.14 8.08
N PRO A 121 5.87 14.73 7.17
CA PRO A 121 5.37 15.38 5.96
C PRO A 121 4.58 14.43 5.04
N GLY A 122 3.38 14.84 4.65
CA GLY A 122 2.53 14.07 3.72
C GLY A 122 1.83 12.87 4.36
N ILE A 123 1.90 12.74 5.68
CA ILE A 123 1.15 11.75 6.46
C ILE A 123 -0.05 12.40 7.12
N MET A 124 -1.17 11.68 7.14
CA MET A 124 -2.37 12.04 7.90
C MET A 124 -2.79 10.85 8.76
N VAL A 125 -2.78 11.05 10.09
CA VAL A 125 -3.21 10.01 11.04
C VAL A 125 -4.69 10.18 11.35
N ILE A 126 -5.49 9.20 10.94
CA ILE A 126 -6.91 9.06 11.29
C ILE A 126 -7.06 7.70 11.97
N ASP A 127 -6.94 7.71 13.28
CA ASP A 127 -6.87 6.51 14.10
C ASP A 127 -7.73 6.65 15.36
N LYS A 128 -9.02 6.40 15.20
CA LYS A 128 -9.97 6.39 16.31
C LYS A 128 -10.41 4.95 16.58
N ARG A 129 -10.53 4.59 17.85
CA ARG A 129 -11.00 3.26 18.28
C ARG A 129 -12.53 3.22 18.37
N GLU A 130 -13.17 3.52 17.22
CA GLU A 130 -14.62 3.53 17.05
C GLU A 130 -14.99 3.00 15.65
N ASP A 131 -16.25 2.70 15.43
CA ASP A 131 -16.74 2.24 14.13
C ASP A 131 -16.48 3.31 13.05
N GLY A 132 -15.78 2.90 11.97
CA GLY A 132 -15.40 3.81 10.89
C GLY A 132 -14.26 4.78 11.24
N GLY A 133 -13.58 4.63 12.36
CA GLY A 133 -12.48 5.49 12.82
C GLY A 133 -11.13 5.28 12.09
N TYR A 134 -11.16 4.81 10.86
CA TYR A 134 -10.01 4.50 10.01
C TYR A 134 -10.30 4.90 8.56
N VAL A 135 -9.27 4.96 7.72
CA VAL A 135 -9.40 5.31 6.29
C VAL A 135 -9.36 4.05 5.43
N THR A 136 -10.22 4.00 4.42
CA THR A 136 -10.24 2.96 3.40
C THR A 136 -9.83 3.52 2.04
N PRO A 137 -9.55 2.68 1.02
CA PRO A 137 -9.21 3.17 -0.32
C PRO A 137 -10.22 4.15 -0.90
N LYS A 138 -11.50 3.98 -0.58
CA LYS A 138 -12.57 4.82 -1.13
C LYS A 138 -12.46 6.29 -0.68
N GLU A 139 -12.04 6.53 0.56
CA GLU A 139 -11.90 7.88 1.10
C GLU A 139 -10.60 8.56 0.65
N CYS A 140 -9.54 7.80 0.35
CA CYS A 140 -8.25 8.38 -0.02
C CYS A 140 -8.16 8.83 -1.48
N VAL A 141 -9.11 8.43 -2.34
CA VAL A 141 -9.07 8.77 -3.77
C VAL A 141 -9.12 10.27 -3.98
N GLY A 142 -8.15 10.79 -4.72
CA GLY A 142 -8.03 12.23 -5.00
C GLY A 142 -7.23 13.01 -3.97
N ASP A 143 -6.86 12.41 -2.84
CA ASP A 143 -6.02 13.05 -1.82
C ASP A 143 -4.52 12.90 -2.14
N PHE A 144 -3.71 13.74 -1.50
CA PHE A 144 -2.26 13.78 -1.62
C PHE A 144 -1.54 13.13 -0.44
N ALA A 145 -2.27 12.86 0.63
CA ALA A 145 -1.72 12.27 1.84
C ALA A 145 -1.60 10.74 1.74
N THR A 146 -0.68 10.21 2.54
CA THR A 146 -0.69 8.82 2.97
C THR A 146 -1.39 8.77 4.32
N PHE A 147 -2.48 8.01 4.39
CA PHE A 147 -3.27 7.89 5.61
C PHE A 147 -2.80 6.72 6.44
N ILE A 148 -2.60 6.95 7.73
CA ILE A 148 -2.27 5.92 8.70
C ILE A 148 -3.41 5.78 9.70
N SER A 149 -3.81 4.54 9.93
CA SER A 149 -4.86 4.15 10.85
C SER A 149 -4.48 2.86 11.59
N ARG A 150 -5.28 2.47 12.58
CA ARG A 150 -5.16 1.17 13.26
C ARG A 150 -3.78 0.94 13.88
N ILE A 151 -3.16 2.01 14.41
CA ILE A 151 -1.90 1.96 15.14
C ILE A 151 -2.14 1.27 16.48
N ARG A 152 -1.44 0.19 16.73
CA ARG A 152 -1.57 -0.60 17.96
C ARG A 152 -0.33 -1.44 18.21
N GLN A 153 -0.05 -1.72 19.48
CA GLN A 153 1.00 -2.66 19.87
C GLN A 153 0.70 -4.06 19.30
N ASP A 154 1.75 -4.77 18.93
CA ASP A 154 1.68 -6.19 18.63
C ASP A 154 1.89 -6.99 19.92
N SER A 155 0.87 -7.69 20.37
CA SER A 155 0.93 -8.50 21.60
C SER A 155 1.82 -9.75 21.50
N THR A 156 2.37 -10.04 20.34
CA THR A 156 3.24 -11.20 20.08
C THR A 156 4.73 -10.84 20.02
N LEU A 157 5.05 -9.56 20.01
CA LEU A 157 6.41 -9.01 19.97
C LEU A 157 6.61 -7.95 21.05
N ASP A 158 7.76 -7.97 21.72
CA ASP A 158 8.08 -7.00 22.77
C ASP A 158 8.17 -5.56 22.22
N ASN A 159 8.68 -5.41 21.00
CA ASN A 159 8.91 -4.13 20.33
C ASN A 159 8.15 -4.02 19.01
N GLY A 160 6.92 -4.50 18.95
CA GLY A 160 6.14 -4.60 17.71
C GLY A 160 4.98 -3.63 17.61
N LEU A 161 4.77 -3.04 16.44
CA LEU A 161 3.58 -2.27 16.08
C LEU A 161 2.89 -2.82 14.85
N ASN A 162 1.57 -2.76 14.85
CA ASN A 162 0.74 -2.98 13.68
C ASN A 162 0.12 -1.66 13.23
N ILE A 163 0.17 -1.38 11.93
CA ILE A 163 -0.45 -0.20 11.33
C ILE A 163 -1.25 -0.58 10.08
N TRP A 164 -2.19 0.27 9.72
CA TRP A 164 -2.92 0.24 8.45
C TRP A 164 -2.58 1.50 7.67
N CYS A 165 -2.06 1.33 6.46
CA CYS A 165 -1.66 2.41 5.57
C CYS A 165 -2.53 2.42 4.32
N VAL A 166 -2.96 3.60 3.87
CA VAL A 166 -3.77 3.76 2.65
C VAL A 166 -3.34 5.01 1.91
N SER A 167 -3.23 4.93 0.58
CA SER A 167 -2.96 6.10 -0.25
C SER A 167 -3.55 5.97 -1.66
N ASP A 168 -3.77 7.11 -2.32
CA ASP A 168 -4.07 7.13 -3.75
C ASP A 168 -2.83 6.73 -4.56
N ASN A 169 -2.85 5.53 -5.11
CA ASN A 169 -1.73 4.94 -5.84
C ASN A 169 -1.41 5.67 -7.15
N LEU A 170 -2.38 6.36 -7.76
CA LEU A 170 -2.17 7.15 -8.98
C LEU A 170 -1.52 8.51 -8.69
N ARG A 171 -1.65 9.00 -7.46
CA ARG A 171 -1.07 10.26 -7.00
C ARG A 171 0.20 10.02 -6.18
N LYS A 172 0.06 9.63 -4.93
CA LYS A 172 1.18 9.45 -3.98
C LYS A 172 2.10 8.32 -4.40
N GLY A 173 1.59 7.25 -4.97
CA GLY A 173 2.38 6.14 -5.50
C GLY A 173 3.04 6.41 -6.86
N ALA A 174 2.71 7.51 -7.55
CA ALA A 174 3.18 7.78 -8.91
C ALA A 174 3.49 9.27 -9.15
N ALA A 175 2.60 9.99 -9.84
CA ALA A 175 2.88 11.32 -10.38
C ALA A 175 3.19 12.36 -9.30
N LEU A 176 2.42 12.42 -8.23
CA LEU A 176 2.61 13.38 -7.14
C LEU A 176 3.96 13.17 -6.44
N ASN A 177 4.34 11.92 -6.19
CA ASN A 177 5.60 11.62 -5.51
C ASN A 177 6.81 12.08 -6.33
N ALA A 178 6.76 11.92 -7.65
CA ALA A 178 7.81 12.43 -8.54
C ALA A 178 7.95 13.95 -8.47
N VAL A 179 6.82 14.68 -8.44
CA VAL A 179 6.80 16.14 -8.27
C VAL A 179 7.37 16.56 -6.93
N GLN A 180 6.95 15.92 -5.84
CA GLN A 180 7.44 16.22 -4.48
C GLN A 180 8.94 15.96 -4.34
N ILE A 181 9.46 14.89 -4.96
CA ILE A 181 10.91 14.63 -5.00
C ILE A 181 11.64 15.75 -5.77
N ALA A 182 11.12 16.17 -6.92
CA ALA A 182 11.71 17.26 -7.70
C ALA A 182 11.71 18.60 -6.94
N GLU A 183 10.64 18.92 -6.23
CA GLU A 183 10.55 20.10 -5.37
C GLU A 183 11.58 20.06 -4.22
N LEU A 184 11.72 18.88 -3.57
CA LEU A 184 12.71 18.70 -2.50
C LEU A 184 14.13 18.88 -3.03
N LEU A 185 14.48 18.25 -4.17
CA LEU A 185 15.77 18.43 -4.83
C LEU A 185 16.03 19.89 -5.18
N GLY A 186 15.02 20.60 -5.71
CA GLY A 186 15.12 22.01 -6.02
C GLY A 186 15.44 22.90 -4.81
N ARG A 187 14.84 22.59 -3.67
CA ARG A 187 15.05 23.36 -2.42
C ARG A 187 16.37 23.04 -1.75
N GLU A 188 16.70 21.74 -1.63
CA GLU A 188 17.78 21.29 -0.74
C GLU A 188 19.13 21.16 -1.47
N VAL A 189 19.11 20.92 -2.77
CA VAL A 189 20.31 20.63 -3.55
C VAL A 189 20.62 21.76 -4.54
N LEU A 190 19.65 22.12 -5.40
CA LEU A 190 19.93 23.04 -6.54
C LEU A 190 19.95 24.52 -6.17
N LYS A 191 19.30 24.95 -5.07
CA LYS A 191 19.33 26.36 -4.60
C LYS A 191 20.50 26.70 -3.69
N LYS A 192 21.36 25.74 -3.40
CA LYS A 192 22.59 25.94 -2.60
C LYS A 192 23.83 26.19 -3.48
N GLY A 193 23.64 26.42 -4.78
CA GLY A 193 24.69 26.77 -5.75
C GLY A 193 24.66 28.24 -6.13
#